data_555a09db29990427c193dfe0dd0b7935
#
_entry.id   555a09db29990427c193dfe0dd0b7935
#
_cell.length_a   1.000
_cell.length_b   1.000
_cell.length_c   1.000
_cell.angle_alpha   90.00
_cell.angle_beta   90.00
_cell.angle_gamma   90.00
#
_symmetry.space_group_name_H-M   'P 1'
#
loop_
_entity.id
_entity.type
_entity.pdbx_description
1 polymer ?
#
loop_
_entity_poly.entity_id
_entity_poly.type
_entity_poly.pdbx_seq_one_letter_code
_entity_poly.pdbx_strand_id
1 'polypeptide(L)'
;MSKRYAVSGPNQSAAAPQTMAQIASPATVRANIYDLLVGSSATPADQALLVVAGRITTLGTVTAQTPLPLDANDIASLCVGGVGATGITATAEPTYNAVFALNFGMNQRATFRWVAAPGGEVMSAAGA
;
A
#
# COMPACT_ATOMS: atom_id res chain seq x y z
N MET A 1 20.09 -12.78 2.35
CA MET A 1 19.30 -11.88 3.21
C MET A 1 18.34 -11.09 2.34
N SER A 2 17.08 -11.07 2.67
CA SER A 2 16.09 -10.32 1.90
C SER A 2 16.28 -8.81 2.16
N LYS A 3 16.19 -8.03 1.09
CA LYS A 3 16.28 -6.57 1.15
C LYS A 3 14.93 -5.98 1.51
N ARG A 4 14.93 -4.91 2.26
CA ARG A 4 13.73 -4.25 2.76
C ARG A 4 13.60 -2.85 2.19
N TYR A 5 12.37 -2.49 1.83
CA TYR A 5 12.04 -1.22 1.20
C TYR A 5 10.80 -0.62 1.84
N ALA A 6 10.66 0.69 1.73
CA ALA A 6 9.50 1.41 2.20
C ALA A 6 8.86 2.20 1.06
N VAL A 7 7.54 2.23 1.06
CA VAL A 7 6.73 3.10 0.22
C VAL A 7 5.84 3.90 1.15
N SER A 8 5.90 5.21 1.08
CA SER A 8 5.12 6.07 1.94
C SER A 8 4.77 7.38 1.24
N GLY A 9 3.73 8.02 1.71
CA GLY A 9 3.35 9.34 1.25
C GLY A 9 1.98 9.74 1.75
N PRO A 10 1.67 11.05 1.71
CA PRO A 10 0.35 11.54 2.03
C PRO A 10 -0.63 11.10 0.94
N ASN A 11 -1.77 10.61 1.38
CA ASN A 11 -2.89 10.27 0.52
C ASN A 11 -4.10 11.06 0.96
N GLN A 12 -4.94 11.44 0.03
CA GLN A 12 -6.24 12.00 0.37
C GLN A 12 -7.28 10.88 0.45
N SER A 13 -8.00 10.82 1.55
CA SER A 13 -9.23 10.06 1.58
C SER A 13 -10.34 10.89 0.96
N ALA A 14 -11.06 10.32 0.01
CA ALA A 14 -12.25 10.93 -0.53
C ALA A 14 -13.50 10.32 0.11
N ALA A 15 -14.64 10.93 -0.15
CA ALA A 15 -15.93 10.41 0.29
C ALA A 15 -16.28 9.05 -0.32
N ALA A 16 -15.69 8.72 -1.48
CA ALA A 16 -15.83 7.41 -2.13
C ALA A 16 -14.63 6.52 -1.81
N PRO A 17 -14.79 5.19 -1.82
CA PRO A 17 -13.67 4.27 -1.66
C PRO A 17 -12.59 4.52 -2.71
N GLN A 18 -11.36 4.68 -2.27
CA GLN A 18 -10.21 4.95 -3.14
C GLN A 18 -8.99 4.16 -2.71
N THR A 19 -8.20 3.77 -3.69
CA THR A 19 -6.90 3.14 -3.46
C THR A 19 -5.89 4.19 -3.01
N MET A 20 -5.31 3.98 -1.84
CA MET A 20 -4.31 4.90 -1.28
C MET A 20 -2.89 4.57 -1.71
N ALA A 21 -2.60 3.32 -1.98
CA ALA A 21 -1.28 2.86 -2.41
C ALA A 21 -1.37 1.54 -3.16
N GLN A 22 -0.46 1.33 -4.10
CA GLN A 22 -0.28 0.03 -4.75
C GLN A 22 1.20 -0.28 -4.94
N ILE A 23 1.53 -1.54 -5.04
CA ILE A 23 2.89 -2.01 -5.35
C ILE A 23 2.78 -3.00 -6.50
N ALA A 24 3.52 -2.75 -7.55
CA ALA A 24 3.63 -3.63 -8.71
C ALA A 24 4.98 -4.34 -8.71
N SER A 25 4.98 -5.64 -8.92
CA SER A 25 6.17 -6.47 -8.98
C SER A 25 6.51 -6.82 -10.42
N PRO A 26 7.79 -6.77 -10.83
CA PRO A 26 8.20 -7.27 -12.14
C PRO A 26 8.10 -8.79 -12.21
N ALA A 27 8.21 -9.35 -13.41
CA ALA A 27 8.06 -10.78 -13.64
C ALA A 27 9.07 -11.67 -12.88
N THR A 28 10.18 -11.09 -12.45
CA THR A 28 11.28 -11.82 -11.81
C THR A 28 11.30 -11.68 -10.28
N VAL A 29 10.45 -10.84 -9.71
CA VAL A 29 10.47 -10.53 -8.27
C VAL A 29 9.05 -10.56 -7.72
N ARG A 30 8.93 -11.03 -6.49
CA ARG A 30 7.66 -10.99 -5.73
C ARG A 30 7.82 -10.03 -4.56
N ALA A 31 6.91 -9.09 -4.44
CA ALA A 31 6.86 -8.20 -3.27
C ALA A 31 6.29 -8.95 -2.08
N ASN A 32 6.88 -8.71 -0.93
CA ASN A 32 6.47 -9.30 0.34
C ASN A 32 6.17 -8.16 1.32
N ILE A 33 4.91 -7.99 1.67
CA ILE A 33 4.45 -6.91 2.54
C ILE A 33 4.36 -7.44 3.97
N TYR A 34 5.14 -6.88 4.85
CA TYR A 34 5.21 -7.32 6.24
C TYR A 34 4.83 -6.26 7.26
N ASP A 35 4.67 -5.02 6.83
CA ASP A 35 4.35 -3.91 7.73
C ASP A 35 3.48 -2.88 7.00
N LEU A 36 2.39 -2.47 7.62
CA LEU A 36 1.46 -1.48 7.10
C LEU A 36 1.10 -0.50 8.21
N LEU A 37 1.37 0.77 7.98
CA LEU A 37 1.07 1.84 8.90
C LEU A 37 0.11 2.84 8.25
N VAL A 38 -1.01 3.08 8.90
CA VAL A 38 -2.04 4.01 8.43
C VAL A 38 -2.39 4.99 9.55
N GLY A 39 -2.41 6.27 9.23
CA GLY A 39 -2.75 7.32 10.16
C GLY A 39 -3.23 8.57 9.45
N SER A 40 -3.69 9.53 10.21
CA SER A 40 -4.18 10.82 9.72
C SER A 40 -3.21 11.93 10.12
N SER A 41 -2.91 12.84 9.22
CA SER A 41 -1.96 13.94 9.44
C SER A 41 -2.60 15.33 9.50
N ALA A 42 -3.88 15.41 9.20
CA ALA A 42 -4.64 16.68 9.23
C ALA A 42 -5.57 16.73 10.45
N THR A 43 -6.59 17.54 10.39
CA THR A 43 -7.62 17.61 11.42
C THR A 43 -8.66 16.51 11.19
N PRO A 44 -8.49 15.32 11.77
CA PRO A 44 -9.40 14.21 11.51
C PRO A 44 -10.72 14.41 12.26
N ALA A 45 -11.81 13.98 11.64
CA ALA A 45 -13.09 13.88 12.29
C ALA A 45 -13.19 12.62 13.16
N ASP A 46 -14.12 12.60 14.08
CA ASP A 46 -14.42 11.41 14.87
C ASP A 46 -15.36 10.49 14.06
N GLN A 47 -14.79 9.83 13.07
CA GLN A 47 -15.47 8.96 12.11
C GLN A 47 -14.74 7.64 11.96
N ALA A 48 -15.50 6.58 11.70
CA ALA A 48 -14.93 5.29 11.36
C ALA A 48 -14.48 5.26 9.89
N LEU A 49 -13.33 4.65 9.66
CA LEU A 49 -12.82 4.31 8.33
C LEU A 49 -12.69 2.81 8.18
N LEU A 50 -13.01 2.30 7.01
CA LEU A 50 -12.73 0.94 6.63
C LEU A 50 -11.48 0.93 5.74
N VAL A 51 -10.47 0.19 6.17
CA VAL A 51 -9.22 0.03 5.41
C VAL A 51 -9.11 -1.42 4.98
N VAL A 52 -8.82 -1.62 3.72
CA VAL A 52 -8.63 -2.94 3.15
C VAL A 52 -7.30 -3.03 2.42
N ALA A 53 -6.66 -4.17 2.47
CA ALA A 53 -5.49 -4.49 1.69
C ALA A 53 -5.72 -5.80 0.95
N GLY A 54 -5.53 -5.79 -0.34
CA GLY A 54 -5.82 -6.93 -1.19
C GLY A 54 -4.92 -7.00 -2.41
N ARG A 55 -5.00 -8.11 -3.10
CA ARG A 55 -4.34 -8.28 -4.38
C ARG A 55 -5.15 -7.63 -5.48
N ILE A 56 -4.45 -7.09 -6.45
CA ILE A 56 -5.05 -6.50 -7.65
C ILE A 56 -4.75 -7.37 -8.86
N THR A 57 -5.71 -7.47 -9.75
CA THR A 57 -5.59 -8.20 -11.02
C THR A 57 -5.25 -7.27 -12.19
N THR A 58 -5.65 -6.01 -12.07
CA THR A 58 -5.33 -4.96 -13.05
C THR A 58 -4.84 -3.75 -12.27
N LEU A 59 -3.67 -3.22 -12.65
CA LEU A 59 -3.08 -2.06 -12.01
C LEU A 59 -3.94 -0.81 -12.23
N GLY A 60 -4.07 -0.02 -11.17
CA GLY A 60 -4.62 1.33 -11.27
C GLY A 60 -3.57 2.33 -11.77
N THR A 61 -4.02 3.51 -12.16
CA THR A 61 -3.13 4.61 -12.52
C THR A 61 -2.85 5.46 -11.30
N VAL A 62 -1.63 5.45 -10.84
CA VAL A 62 -1.15 6.17 -9.65
C VAL A 62 0.14 6.91 -9.98
N THR A 63 0.52 7.87 -9.15
CA THR A 63 1.84 8.50 -9.27
C THR A 63 2.90 7.48 -8.88
N ALA A 64 3.79 7.16 -9.81
CA ALA A 64 4.84 6.18 -9.57
C ALA A 64 5.83 6.67 -8.50
N GLN A 65 6.20 5.76 -7.60
CA GLN A 65 7.21 6.01 -6.59
C GLN A 65 8.17 4.82 -6.54
N THR A 66 9.47 5.10 -6.56
CA THR A 66 10.48 4.07 -6.35
C THR A 66 10.56 3.76 -4.85
N PRO A 67 10.33 2.53 -4.42
CA PRO A 67 10.46 2.17 -3.00
C PRO A 67 11.86 2.47 -2.46
N LEU A 68 11.91 3.07 -1.29
CA LEU A 68 13.16 3.46 -0.63
C LEU A 68 13.78 2.25 0.07
N PRO A 69 15.06 1.93 -0.19
CA PRO A 69 15.76 0.92 0.59
C PRO A 69 15.88 1.35 2.05
N LEU A 70 15.61 0.44 2.98
CA LEU A 70 15.81 0.72 4.41
C LEU A 70 17.29 0.70 4.80
N ASP A 71 18.11 -0.02 4.07
CA ASP A 71 19.56 0.11 4.13
C ASP A 71 20.02 0.96 2.94
N ALA A 72 20.69 2.09 3.23
CA ALA A 72 21.15 3.02 2.21
C ALA A 72 22.16 2.44 1.22
N ASN A 73 22.78 1.33 1.57
CA ASN A 73 23.72 0.63 0.70
C ASN A 73 23.08 -0.43 -0.19
N ASP A 74 21.79 -0.69 0.01
CA ASP A 74 21.08 -1.63 -0.83
C ASP A 74 20.79 -1.05 -2.22
N ILE A 75 20.71 -1.93 -3.22
CA ILE A 75 20.33 -1.54 -4.57
C ILE A 75 18.87 -1.04 -4.61
N ALA A 76 18.58 -0.25 -5.63
CA ALA A 76 17.21 0.23 -5.84
C ALA A 76 16.22 -0.94 -6.00
N SER A 77 14.99 -0.71 -5.57
CA SER A 77 13.91 -1.69 -5.70
C SER A 77 13.60 -1.96 -7.17
N LEU A 78 13.34 -3.21 -7.48
CA LEU A 78 12.80 -3.61 -8.79
C LEU A 78 11.28 -3.46 -8.85
N CYS A 79 10.61 -3.38 -7.71
CA CYS A 79 9.18 -3.11 -7.66
C CYS A 79 8.90 -1.63 -7.89
N VAL A 80 7.73 -1.33 -8.40
CA VAL A 80 7.25 0.04 -8.56
C VAL A 80 6.13 0.27 -7.55
N GLY A 81 6.31 1.25 -6.68
CA GLY A 81 5.28 1.74 -5.80
C GLY A 81 4.45 2.83 -6.47
N GLY A 82 3.23 2.96 -6.07
CA GLY A 82 2.40 4.09 -6.42
C GLY A 82 1.67 4.57 -5.19
N VAL A 83 1.87 5.83 -4.84
CA VAL A 83 1.23 6.47 -3.70
C VAL A 83 0.57 7.74 -4.18
N GLY A 84 -0.58 8.06 -3.63
CA GLY A 84 -1.22 9.33 -3.86
C GLY A 84 -0.46 10.49 -3.26
N ALA A 85 0.35 11.14 -4.10
CA ALA A 85 0.81 12.47 -3.72
C ALA A 85 -0.30 13.45 -4.01
N THR A 86 -0.83 14.25 -3.30
CA THR A 86 -1.88 15.25 -3.59
C THR A 86 -3.07 14.67 -4.36
N GLY A 87 -3.92 14.00 -3.62
CA GLY A 87 -5.18 13.54 -4.18
C GLY A 87 -4.97 12.62 -5.35
N ILE A 88 -4.58 11.44 -5.08
CA ILE A 88 -4.92 10.42 -6.02
C ILE A 88 -6.41 10.15 -5.86
N THR A 89 -7.03 10.71 -6.70
CA THR A 89 -7.91 9.99 -7.58
C THR A 89 -7.00 9.19 -8.49
N ALA A 90 -6.87 7.92 -8.24
CA ALA A 90 -6.46 7.06 -9.31
C ALA A 90 -7.38 7.44 -10.48
N THR A 91 -6.82 7.95 -11.55
CA THR A 91 -7.61 8.22 -12.75
C THR A 91 -8.24 6.94 -13.26
N ALA A 92 -7.75 5.80 -12.81
CA ALA A 92 -8.38 4.49 -12.91
C ALA A 92 -8.06 3.68 -11.66
N GLU A 93 -9.08 3.28 -10.93
CA GLU A 93 -8.92 2.37 -9.79
C GLU A 93 -8.43 1.00 -10.26
N PRO A 94 -7.58 0.33 -9.48
CA PRO A 94 -7.20 -1.05 -9.79
C PRO A 94 -8.38 -2.00 -9.61
N THR A 95 -8.33 -3.12 -10.28
CA THR A 95 -9.28 -4.21 -10.07
C THR A 95 -8.77 -5.13 -8.98
N TYR A 96 -9.51 -5.27 -7.90
CA TYR A 96 -9.18 -6.13 -6.78
C TYR A 96 -9.70 -7.55 -6.96
N ASN A 97 -9.01 -8.52 -6.35
CA ASN A 97 -9.58 -9.82 -6.10
C ASN A 97 -10.78 -9.70 -5.15
N ALA A 98 -11.70 -10.67 -5.23
CA ALA A 98 -12.92 -10.66 -4.44
C ALA A 98 -12.67 -10.78 -2.92
N VAL A 99 -11.53 -11.33 -2.52
CA VAL A 99 -11.16 -11.52 -1.12
C VAL A 99 -9.97 -10.64 -0.77
N PHE A 100 -10.12 -9.82 0.26
CA PHE A 100 -9.04 -8.99 0.79
C PHE A 100 -8.21 -9.77 1.81
N ALA A 101 -6.91 -9.54 1.80
CA ALA A 101 -6.00 -10.13 2.78
C ALA A 101 -6.15 -9.51 4.16
N LEU A 102 -6.41 -8.21 4.21
CA LEU A 102 -6.67 -7.45 5.43
C LEU A 102 -7.94 -6.62 5.25
N ASN A 103 -8.74 -6.58 6.29
CA ASN A 103 -9.95 -5.78 6.32
C ASN A 103 -10.19 -5.37 7.78
N PHE A 104 -10.08 -4.08 8.07
CA PHE A 104 -10.23 -3.57 9.42
C PHE A 104 -10.87 -2.18 9.43
N GLY A 105 -11.61 -1.92 10.49
CA GLY A 105 -12.14 -0.60 10.78
C GLY A 105 -11.25 0.14 11.77
N MET A 106 -11.13 1.45 11.59
CA MET A 106 -10.42 2.32 12.52
C MET A 106 -11.11 3.68 12.62
N ASN A 107 -10.86 4.38 13.72
CA ASN A 107 -11.24 5.78 13.83
C ASN A 107 -10.20 6.65 13.12
N GLN A 108 -10.62 7.70 12.42
CA GLN A 108 -9.71 8.63 11.72
C GLN A 108 -8.66 9.27 12.63
N ARG A 109 -8.92 9.38 13.93
CA ARG A 109 -8.00 9.94 14.91
C ARG A 109 -6.95 8.96 15.41
N ALA A 110 -7.10 7.67 15.10
CA ALA A 110 -6.17 6.64 15.50
C ALA A 110 -5.13 6.37 14.43
N THR A 111 -3.95 5.94 14.86
CA THR A 111 -2.95 5.34 13.97
C THR A 111 -3.03 3.84 14.12
N PHE A 112 -3.10 3.13 13.01
CA PHE A 112 -3.13 1.67 12.99
C PHE A 112 -1.85 1.14 12.34
N ARG A 113 -1.27 0.13 12.96
CA ARG A 113 -0.12 -0.58 12.41
C ARG A 113 -0.38 -2.07 12.42
N TRP A 114 -0.18 -2.69 11.26
CA TRP A 114 -0.18 -4.13 11.12
C TRP A 114 1.23 -4.61 10.81
N VAL A 115 1.70 -5.57 11.59
CA VAL A 115 2.99 -6.23 11.36
C VAL A 115 2.71 -7.72 11.17
N ALA A 116 3.22 -8.28 10.09
CA ALA A 116 3.02 -9.69 9.80
C ALA A 116 3.79 -10.56 10.81
N ALA A 117 3.13 -11.62 11.29
CA ALA A 117 3.84 -12.69 11.96
C ALA A 117 4.79 -13.38 10.97
N PRO A 118 5.89 -13.99 11.45
CA PRO A 118 6.79 -14.75 10.58
C PRO A 118 6.01 -15.78 9.74
N GLY A 119 6.15 -15.72 8.42
CA GLY A 119 5.43 -16.57 7.48
C GLY A 119 4.01 -16.10 7.16
N GLY A 120 3.52 -15.02 7.80
CA GLY A 120 2.19 -14.46 7.57
C GLY A 120 2.16 -13.24 6.65
N GLU A 121 3.25 -12.94 5.97
CA GLU A 121 3.37 -11.80 5.07
C GLU A 121 2.46 -11.94 3.85
N VAL A 122 1.94 -10.82 3.39
CA VAL A 122 1.16 -10.78 2.14
C VAL A 122 2.11 -10.70 0.97
N MET A 123 2.08 -11.69 0.10
CA MET A 123 2.97 -11.77 -1.06
C MET A 123 2.22 -11.49 -2.35
N SER A 124 2.83 -10.69 -3.22
CA SER A 124 2.33 -10.53 -4.60
C SER A 124 2.67 -11.75 -5.45
N ALA A 125 1.96 -11.91 -6.56
CA ALA A 125 2.43 -12.78 -7.64
C ALA A 125 3.59 -12.08 -8.37
N ALA A 126 4.46 -12.86 -9.02
CA ALA A 126 5.45 -12.30 -9.92
C ALA A 126 4.75 -11.66 -11.14
N GLY A 127 5.16 -10.46 -11.51
CA GLY A 127 4.53 -9.75 -12.62
C GLY A 127 3.17 -9.13 -12.32
N ALA A 128 2.85 -8.94 -11.06
CA ALA A 128 1.57 -8.36 -10.65
C ALA A 128 1.75 -7.09 -9.79
#